data_ef95a908acaeb2ea3a3270e02835b255
#
_entry.id   ef95a908acaeb2ea3a3270e02835b255
#
_cell.length_a   1.000
_cell.length_b   1.000
_cell.length_c   1.000
_cell.angle_alpha   90.00
_cell.angle_beta   90.00
_cell.angle_gamma   90.00
#
_symmetry.space_group_name_H-M   'P 1'
#
loop_
_entity.id
_entity.type
_entity.pdbx_description
1 polymer ?
#
loop_
_entity_poly.entity_id
_entity_poly.type
_entity_poly.pdbx_seq_one_letter_code
_entity_poly.pdbx_strand_id
1 'polypeptide(L)'
;MASAASLSALLMACGGAAVPPQELLDARTAYAEAAKGPAADLAPAQLDTAKQSLQLAQQNFDEDGPNQKTKDLAYVAQRRAQIAAAEGGREKAERKRVAADKDLKNTQAQGLENYQKTKEALAAEKVARAEAERKAAIALASLAEIAKVKEESRGVVITLSGSVLFATGKSDLLPIAREKLNQVAKALNDQGFKAIVVQGYTDSVGSAADNDALSLRRAQSVRDYLVTRGVPSEKATAEGKGASNPVADNKTADGRAENRRVEIVVTPEK
;
A
#
# COMPACT_ATOMS: atom_id res chain seq x y z
N MET A 1 -54.37 -25.48 102.50
CA MET A 1 -53.79 -24.15 102.29
C MET A 1 -53.31 -24.10 100.88
N ALA A 2 -54.11 -23.53 99.98
CA ALA A 2 -53.84 -23.47 98.54
C ALA A 2 -53.53 -22.01 98.18
N SER A 3 -52.39 -21.78 97.58
CA SER A 3 -51.99 -20.43 97.08
C SER A 3 -52.13 -20.44 95.56
N ALA A 4 -53.05 -19.62 95.08
CA ALA A 4 -53.29 -19.41 93.64
C ALA A 4 -52.23 -18.43 93.09
N ALA A 5 -51.46 -18.88 92.12
CA ALA A 5 -50.54 -18.04 91.35
C ALA A 5 -51.24 -17.54 90.07
N SER A 6 -51.50 -16.24 90.03
CA SER A 6 -52.05 -15.56 88.86
C SER A 6 -51.00 -15.48 87.73
N LEU A 7 -51.28 -16.07 86.62
CA LEU A 7 -50.46 -15.98 85.38
C LEU A 7 -50.94 -14.78 84.56
N SER A 8 -50.18 -13.64 84.58
CA SER A 8 -50.44 -12.47 83.75
C SER A 8 -49.92 -12.76 82.39
N ALA A 9 -50.81 -12.92 81.40
CA ALA A 9 -50.45 -13.01 79.97
C ALA A 9 -50.02 -11.65 79.42
N LEU A 10 -48.75 -11.49 79.15
CA LEU A 10 -48.25 -10.38 78.31
C LEU A 10 -48.69 -10.61 76.88
N LEU A 11 -49.67 -9.85 76.40
CA LEU A 11 -50.02 -9.71 75.02
C LEU A 11 -48.87 -8.90 74.33
N MET A 12 -47.94 -9.58 73.71
CA MET A 12 -47.06 -8.94 72.74
C MET A 12 -47.89 -8.56 71.49
N ALA A 13 -48.17 -7.27 71.34
CA ALA A 13 -48.68 -6.67 70.09
C ALA A 13 -47.63 -6.84 69.03
N CYS A 14 -47.73 -7.82 68.16
CA CYS A 14 -47.04 -7.85 66.88
C CYS A 14 -47.60 -6.71 66.03
N GLY A 15 -46.99 -5.54 66.13
CA GLY A 15 -47.19 -4.48 65.13
C GLY A 15 -46.62 -4.99 63.81
N GLY A 16 -47.45 -5.46 62.90
CA GLY A 16 -47.03 -5.78 61.52
C GLY A 16 -46.40 -4.55 60.92
N ALA A 17 -45.22 -4.74 60.37
CA ALA A 17 -44.53 -3.65 59.66
C ALA A 17 -45.46 -3.07 58.57
N ALA A 18 -45.66 -1.76 58.59
CA ALA A 18 -46.49 -1.10 57.60
C ALA A 18 -46.01 -1.42 56.20
N VAL A 19 -46.94 -1.81 55.32
CA VAL A 19 -46.59 -2.13 53.90
C VAL A 19 -46.38 -0.83 53.15
N PRO A 20 -45.20 -0.63 52.49
CA PRO A 20 -44.97 0.55 51.72
C PRO A 20 -45.97 0.69 50.57
N PRO A 21 -46.47 1.91 50.29
CA PRO A 21 -47.33 2.14 49.14
C PRO A 21 -46.60 1.89 47.83
N GLN A 22 -47.33 1.53 46.75
CA GLN A 22 -46.71 1.19 45.45
C GLN A 22 -45.86 2.34 44.90
N GLU A 23 -46.30 3.56 45.09
CA GLU A 23 -45.59 4.81 44.68
C GLU A 23 -44.18 4.88 45.31
N LEU A 24 -44.00 4.42 46.56
CA LEU A 24 -42.69 4.42 47.21
C LEU A 24 -41.79 3.31 46.68
N LEU A 25 -42.34 2.16 46.34
CA LEU A 25 -41.63 1.06 45.69
C LEU A 25 -41.14 1.48 44.29
N ASP A 26 -42.04 2.12 43.54
CA ASP A 26 -41.73 2.65 42.20
C ASP A 26 -40.64 3.74 42.26
N ALA A 27 -40.67 4.63 43.24
CA ALA A 27 -39.64 5.64 43.44
C ALA A 27 -38.28 5.04 43.78
N ARG A 28 -38.25 3.99 44.66
CA ARG A 28 -36.99 3.26 44.94
C ARG A 28 -36.42 2.61 43.70
N THR A 29 -37.28 1.97 42.90
CA THR A 29 -36.88 1.31 41.67
C THR A 29 -36.34 2.32 40.66
N ALA A 30 -37.08 3.40 40.42
CA ALA A 30 -36.66 4.45 39.48
C ALA A 30 -35.30 5.10 39.88
N TYR A 31 -35.12 5.35 41.19
CA TYR A 31 -33.83 5.87 41.66
C TYR A 31 -32.70 4.85 41.49
N ALA A 32 -32.93 3.58 41.83
CA ALA A 32 -31.92 2.53 41.68
C ALA A 32 -31.49 2.33 40.20
N GLU A 33 -32.46 2.42 39.28
CA GLU A 33 -32.16 2.40 37.83
C GLU A 33 -31.37 3.62 37.39
N ALA A 34 -31.76 4.83 37.79
CA ALA A 34 -31.06 6.05 37.48
C ALA A 34 -29.61 6.04 38.03
N ALA A 35 -29.43 5.53 39.26
CA ALA A 35 -28.12 5.44 39.92
C ALA A 35 -27.18 4.37 39.30
N LYS A 36 -27.72 3.35 38.65
CA LYS A 36 -26.93 2.36 37.86
C LYS A 36 -26.70 2.79 36.43
N GLY A 37 -27.44 3.78 35.97
CA GLY A 37 -27.40 4.27 34.60
C GLY A 37 -26.40 5.42 34.38
N PRO A 38 -26.45 6.03 33.21
CA PRO A 38 -25.58 7.16 32.86
C PRO A 38 -25.69 8.38 33.78
N ALA A 39 -26.80 8.50 34.53
CA ALA A 39 -27.02 9.61 35.45
C ALA A 39 -25.99 9.68 36.57
N ALA A 40 -25.42 8.55 36.96
CA ALA A 40 -24.39 8.50 38.00
C ALA A 40 -23.17 9.40 37.67
N ASP A 41 -22.71 9.33 36.44
CA ASP A 41 -21.53 10.03 36.01
C ASP A 41 -21.84 11.34 35.26
N LEU A 42 -23.01 11.41 34.59
CA LEU A 42 -23.29 12.48 33.60
C LEU A 42 -24.38 13.45 34.07
N ALA A 43 -25.15 13.11 35.14
CA ALA A 43 -26.16 13.96 35.74
C ALA A 43 -26.16 13.86 37.28
N PRO A 44 -25.01 13.96 37.96
CA PRO A 44 -24.90 13.73 39.41
C PRO A 44 -25.75 14.68 40.26
N ALA A 45 -25.90 15.94 39.83
CA ALA A 45 -26.71 16.91 40.57
C ALA A 45 -28.20 16.56 40.55
N GLN A 46 -28.74 16.10 39.42
CA GLN A 46 -30.12 15.64 39.28
C GLN A 46 -30.35 14.34 40.05
N LEU A 47 -29.36 13.44 40.04
CA LEU A 47 -29.39 12.20 40.79
C LEU A 47 -29.38 12.45 42.29
N ASP A 48 -28.60 13.41 42.76
CA ASP A 48 -28.61 13.81 44.19
C ASP A 48 -29.94 14.42 44.59
N THR A 49 -30.54 15.28 43.78
CA THR A 49 -31.87 15.83 43.98
C THR A 49 -32.96 14.72 44.08
N ALA A 50 -32.85 13.68 43.24
CA ALA A 50 -33.75 12.53 43.29
C ALA A 50 -33.54 11.73 44.55
N LYS A 51 -32.27 11.54 44.99
CA LYS A 51 -31.94 10.87 46.28
C LYS A 51 -32.55 11.57 47.47
N GLN A 52 -32.38 12.89 47.56
CA GLN A 52 -32.95 13.69 48.66
C GLN A 52 -34.49 13.57 48.70
N SER A 53 -35.14 13.58 47.53
CA SER A 53 -36.59 13.43 47.45
C SER A 53 -37.04 12.04 47.85
N LEU A 54 -36.31 10.99 47.50
CA LEU A 54 -36.60 9.62 47.95
C LEU A 54 -36.42 9.47 49.45
N GLN A 55 -35.37 10.07 50.03
CA GLN A 55 -35.14 10.08 51.47
C GLN A 55 -36.29 10.75 52.22
N LEU A 56 -36.79 11.88 51.72
CA LEU A 56 -37.93 12.57 52.34
C LEU A 56 -39.20 11.73 52.26
N ALA A 57 -39.47 11.06 51.18
CA ALA A 57 -40.62 10.14 51.05
C ALA A 57 -40.49 8.94 52.02
N GLN A 58 -39.27 8.41 52.15
CA GLN A 58 -38.99 7.29 53.07
C GLN A 58 -39.15 7.72 54.51
N GLN A 59 -38.61 8.88 54.88
CA GLN A 59 -38.75 9.41 56.26
C GLN A 59 -40.23 9.60 56.62
N ASN A 60 -41.06 10.21 55.75
CA ASN A 60 -42.45 10.38 56.00
C ASN A 60 -43.22 9.04 56.13
N PHE A 61 -42.84 8.01 55.37
CA PHE A 61 -43.40 6.68 55.52
C PHE A 61 -43.01 6.05 56.82
N ASP A 62 -41.77 6.22 57.28
CA ASP A 62 -41.31 5.62 58.57
C ASP A 62 -41.92 6.32 59.76
N GLU A 63 -42.22 7.61 59.69
CA GLU A 63 -42.84 8.40 60.75
C GLU A 63 -44.35 8.31 60.77
N ASP A 64 -45.03 8.47 59.64
CA ASP A 64 -46.49 8.64 59.56
C ASP A 64 -47.23 7.48 58.86
N GLY A 65 -46.48 6.48 58.33
CA GLY A 65 -47.04 5.32 57.61
C GLY A 65 -47.47 5.65 56.15
N PRO A 66 -48.26 4.75 55.53
CA PRO A 66 -48.70 4.87 54.15
C PRO A 66 -49.88 5.84 54.00
N ASN A 67 -49.64 7.11 54.19
CA ASN A 67 -50.61 8.20 54.00
C ASN A 67 -50.50 8.90 52.61
N GLN A 68 -51.42 9.83 52.32
CA GLN A 68 -51.41 10.56 51.03
C GLN A 68 -50.16 11.38 50.84
N LYS A 69 -49.63 12.00 51.90
CA LYS A 69 -48.39 12.77 51.84
C LYS A 69 -47.19 11.88 51.44
N THR A 70 -47.09 10.66 51.97
CA THR A 70 -46.09 9.67 51.60
C THR A 70 -46.18 9.36 50.08
N LYS A 71 -47.39 9.15 49.55
CA LYS A 71 -47.61 8.89 48.13
C LYS A 71 -47.19 10.06 47.24
N ASP A 72 -47.55 11.28 47.62
CA ASP A 72 -47.23 12.51 46.89
C ASP A 72 -45.69 12.73 46.86
N LEU A 73 -45.00 12.56 47.99
CA LEU A 73 -43.56 12.66 48.09
C LEU A 73 -42.86 11.57 47.27
N ALA A 74 -43.36 10.36 47.31
CA ALA A 74 -42.83 9.24 46.53
C ALA A 74 -43.01 9.46 45.03
N TYR A 75 -44.15 9.97 44.56
CA TYR A 75 -44.36 10.37 43.19
C TYR A 75 -43.35 11.43 42.72
N VAL A 76 -43.13 12.45 43.53
CA VAL A 76 -42.12 13.48 43.23
C VAL A 76 -40.71 12.88 43.11
N ALA A 77 -40.36 11.99 44.04
CA ALA A 77 -39.06 11.30 44.01
C ALA A 77 -38.87 10.43 42.75
N GLN A 78 -39.90 9.67 42.36
CA GLN A 78 -39.92 8.89 41.13
C GLN A 78 -39.69 9.77 39.91
N ARG A 79 -40.44 10.90 39.79
CA ARG A 79 -40.28 11.83 38.65
C ARG A 79 -38.87 12.45 38.58
N ARG A 80 -38.29 12.82 39.72
CA ARG A 80 -36.93 13.35 39.78
C ARG A 80 -35.90 12.30 39.37
N ALA A 81 -36.06 11.05 39.76
CA ALA A 81 -35.23 9.94 39.34
C ALA A 81 -35.32 9.70 37.81
N GLN A 82 -36.50 9.75 37.22
CA GLN A 82 -36.71 9.64 35.78
C GLN A 82 -36.08 10.82 35.02
N ILE A 83 -36.16 12.02 35.53
CA ILE A 83 -35.49 13.21 34.97
C ILE A 83 -33.97 13.04 34.98
N ALA A 84 -33.40 12.58 36.13
CA ALA A 84 -31.97 12.31 36.20
C ALA A 84 -31.51 11.25 35.20
N ALA A 85 -32.29 10.15 35.05
CA ALA A 85 -31.99 9.12 34.06
C ALA A 85 -32.03 9.64 32.61
N ALA A 86 -33.06 10.43 32.31
CA ALA A 86 -33.21 11.04 30.97
C ALA A 86 -32.08 12.03 30.66
N GLU A 87 -31.67 12.86 31.58
CA GLU A 87 -30.57 13.83 31.44
C GLU A 87 -29.25 13.11 31.26
N GLY A 88 -28.93 12.10 32.07
CA GLY A 88 -27.74 11.27 31.90
C GLY A 88 -27.71 10.55 30.54
N GLY A 89 -28.86 10.07 30.07
CA GLY A 89 -29.02 9.45 28.77
C GLY A 89 -28.75 10.46 27.61
N ARG A 90 -29.30 11.67 27.73
CA ARG A 90 -29.10 12.76 26.76
C ARG A 90 -27.63 13.15 26.66
N GLU A 91 -26.97 13.35 27.78
CA GLU A 91 -25.54 13.74 27.82
C GLU A 91 -24.65 12.64 27.22
N LYS A 92 -24.96 11.36 27.53
CA LYS A 92 -24.25 10.23 26.93
C LYS A 92 -24.40 10.19 25.39
N ALA A 93 -25.61 10.44 24.90
CA ALA A 93 -25.90 10.46 23.47
C ALA A 93 -25.14 11.62 22.78
N GLU A 94 -25.11 12.80 23.39
CA GLU A 94 -24.41 13.97 22.88
C GLU A 94 -22.89 13.75 22.83
N ARG A 95 -22.30 13.19 23.87
CA ARG A 95 -20.86 12.85 23.86
C ARG A 95 -20.52 11.83 22.78
N LYS A 96 -21.37 10.83 22.58
CA LYS A 96 -21.20 9.87 21.47
C LYS A 96 -21.28 10.56 20.10
N ARG A 97 -22.23 11.48 19.92
CA ARG A 97 -22.39 12.23 18.67
C ARG A 97 -21.16 13.06 18.37
N VAL A 98 -20.64 13.81 19.36
CA VAL A 98 -19.45 14.64 19.20
C VAL A 98 -18.21 13.80 18.89
N ALA A 99 -18.04 12.65 19.56
CA ALA A 99 -16.94 11.73 19.29
C ALA A 99 -17.02 11.18 17.84
N ALA A 100 -18.20 10.73 17.41
CA ALA A 100 -18.39 10.22 16.04
C ALA A 100 -18.16 11.30 14.98
N ASP A 101 -18.57 12.54 15.20
CA ASP A 101 -18.33 13.66 14.29
C ASP A 101 -16.84 13.98 14.18
N LYS A 102 -16.10 13.92 15.30
CA LYS A 102 -14.65 14.09 15.32
C LYS A 102 -13.94 12.97 14.54
N ASP A 103 -14.35 11.71 14.75
CA ASP A 103 -13.74 10.57 14.05
C ASP A 103 -14.03 10.63 12.53
N LEU A 104 -15.24 11.04 12.14
CA LEU A 104 -15.59 11.24 10.74
C LEU A 104 -14.70 12.30 10.10
N LYS A 105 -14.53 13.46 10.75
CA LYS A 105 -13.66 14.54 10.25
C LYS A 105 -12.20 14.09 10.12
N ASN A 106 -11.69 13.36 11.11
CA ASN A 106 -10.34 12.82 11.05
C ASN A 106 -10.16 11.83 9.88
N THR A 107 -11.12 10.93 9.69
CA THR A 107 -11.11 9.96 8.59
C THR A 107 -11.16 10.65 7.23
N GLN A 108 -11.99 11.67 7.08
CA GLN A 108 -12.07 12.47 5.86
C GLN A 108 -10.76 13.21 5.56
N ALA A 109 -10.15 13.82 6.59
CA ALA A 109 -8.88 14.52 6.45
C ALA A 109 -7.75 13.57 6.03
N GLN A 110 -7.65 12.39 6.66
CA GLN A 110 -6.69 11.34 6.29
C GLN A 110 -6.92 10.83 4.87
N GLY A 111 -8.18 10.62 4.49
CA GLY A 111 -8.55 10.21 3.13
C GLY A 111 -8.10 11.21 2.08
N LEU A 112 -8.31 12.51 2.32
CA LEU A 112 -7.88 13.58 1.42
C LEU A 112 -6.34 13.66 1.32
N GLU A 113 -5.64 13.57 2.43
CA GLU A 113 -4.17 13.56 2.45
C GLU A 113 -3.59 12.37 1.67
N ASN A 114 -4.12 11.17 1.89
CA ASN A 114 -3.72 9.97 1.16
C ASN A 114 -4.00 10.10 -0.35
N TYR A 115 -5.15 10.66 -0.72
CA TYR A 115 -5.48 10.91 -2.13
C TYR A 115 -4.49 11.88 -2.77
N GLN A 116 -4.12 12.96 -2.10
CA GLN A 116 -3.13 13.92 -2.59
C GLN A 116 -1.76 13.29 -2.78
N LYS A 117 -1.27 12.54 -1.77
CA LYS A 117 0.00 11.79 -1.85
C LYS A 117 0.02 10.80 -3.03
N THR A 118 -1.07 10.06 -3.22
CA THR A 118 -1.17 9.10 -4.32
C THR A 118 -1.17 9.81 -5.68
N LYS A 119 -1.86 10.93 -5.79
CA LYS A 119 -1.90 11.75 -7.02
C LYS A 119 -0.52 12.32 -7.35
N GLU A 120 0.22 12.84 -6.37
CA GLU A 120 1.58 13.35 -6.54
C GLU A 120 2.55 12.24 -6.94
N ALA A 121 2.50 11.08 -6.28
CA ALA A 121 3.31 9.92 -6.62
C ALA A 121 3.07 9.44 -8.06
N LEU A 122 1.80 9.35 -8.49
CA LEU A 122 1.45 8.99 -9.86
C LEU A 122 1.93 10.03 -10.87
N ALA A 123 1.86 11.31 -10.55
CA ALA A 123 2.38 12.38 -11.42
C ALA A 123 3.91 12.29 -11.56
N ALA A 124 4.63 12.05 -10.46
CA ALA A 124 6.08 11.87 -10.45
C ALA A 124 6.49 10.62 -11.26
N GLU A 125 5.79 9.51 -11.12
CA GLU A 125 6.02 8.29 -11.89
C GLU A 125 5.84 8.52 -13.39
N LYS A 126 4.78 9.22 -13.80
CA LYS A 126 4.53 9.55 -15.21
C LYS A 126 5.66 10.42 -15.80
N VAL A 127 6.14 11.42 -15.04
CA VAL A 127 7.28 12.26 -15.48
C VAL A 127 8.55 11.43 -15.61
N ALA A 128 8.89 10.62 -14.62
CA ALA A 128 10.07 9.75 -14.64
C ALA A 128 10.03 8.77 -15.82
N ARG A 129 8.87 8.18 -16.11
CA ARG A 129 8.67 7.30 -17.26
C ARG A 129 8.85 8.02 -18.58
N ALA A 130 8.27 9.21 -18.76
CA ALA A 130 8.42 10.01 -19.97
C ALA A 130 9.89 10.44 -20.20
N GLU A 131 10.63 10.76 -19.13
CA GLU A 131 12.06 11.07 -19.22
C GLU A 131 12.89 9.85 -19.62
N ALA A 132 12.58 8.66 -19.06
CA ALA A 132 13.25 7.42 -19.44
C ALA A 132 12.99 7.06 -20.90
N GLU A 133 11.74 7.14 -21.37
CA GLU A 133 11.36 6.93 -22.78
C GLU A 133 12.08 7.91 -23.72
N ARG A 134 12.17 9.20 -23.35
CA ARG A 134 12.89 10.20 -24.12
C ARG A 134 14.40 9.91 -24.19
N LYS A 135 15.03 9.52 -23.08
CA LYS A 135 16.45 9.14 -23.08
C LYS A 135 16.70 7.92 -23.96
N ALA A 136 15.83 6.91 -23.89
CA ALA A 136 15.91 5.73 -24.74
C ALA A 136 15.79 6.08 -26.23
N ALA A 137 14.84 6.95 -26.60
CA ALA A 137 14.65 7.40 -27.98
C ALA A 137 15.88 8.16 -28.52
N ILE A 138 16.48 9.04 -27.71
CA ILE A 138 17.71 9.77 -28.09
C ILE A 138 18.87 8.79 -28.30
N ALA A 139 19.05 7.80 -27.42
CA ALA A 139 20.13 6.82 -27.57
C ALA A 139 19.96 5.95 -28.82
N LEU A 140 18.72 5.50 -29.08
CA LEU A 140 18.41 4.74 -30.32
C LEU A 140 18.67 5.58 -31.58
N ALA A 141 18.29 6.87 -31.59
CA ALA A 141 18.56 7.77 -32.69
C ALA A 141 20.07 7.95 -32.94
N SER A 142 20.86 8.14 -31.87
CA SER A 142 22.32 8.25 -31.98
C SER A 142 22.97 6.96 -32.49
N LEU A 143 22.46 5.79 -32.09
CA LEU A 143 22.93 4.50 -32.62
C LEU A 143 22.56 4.32 -34.10
N ALA A 144 21.38 4.80 -34.52
CA ALA A 144 20.92 4.67 -35.91
C ALA A 144 21.81 5.45 -36.91
N GLU A 145 22.51 6.50 -36.47
CA GLU A 145 23.49 7.25 -37.31
C GLU A 145 24.75 6.42 -37.59
N ILE A 146 25.09 5.46 -36.74
CA ILE A 146 26.36 4.71 -36.82
C ILE A 146 26.19 3.25 -37.22
N ALA A 147 25.00 2.69 -37.04
CA ALA A 147 24.65 1.31 -37.29
C ALA A 147 23.21 1.17 -37.73
N LYS A 148 22.87 0.05 -38.42
CA LYS A 148 21.46 -0.32 -38.63
C LYS A 148 20.91 -0.88 -37.32
N VAL A 149 20.00 -0.15 -36.69
CA VAL A 149 19.32 -0.59 -35.44
C VAL A 149 17.91 -1.06 -35.77
N LYS A 150 17.55 -2.23 -35.29
CA LYS A 150 16.22 -2.84 -35.49
C LYS A 150 15.76 -3.54 -34.25
N GLU A 151 14.51 -3.33 -33.87
CA GLU A 151 13.86 -4.15 -32.86
C GLU A 151 13.37 -5.47 -33.48
N GLU A 152 13.75 -6.58 -32.87
CA GLU A 152 13.36 -7.93 -33.24
C GLU A 152 12.82 -8.68 -32.01
N SER A 153 12.21 -9.82 -32.22
CA SER A 153 11.72 -10.68 -31.12
C SER A 153 12.81 -11.12 -30.13
N ARG A 154 14.07 -11.13 -30.55
CA ARG A 154 15.26 -11.47 -29.74
C ARG A 154 15.88 -10.27 -29.02
N GLY A 155 15.34 -9.05 -29.18
CA GLY A 155 15.83 -7.81 -28.58
C GLY A 155 16.19 -6.74 -29.62
N VAL A 156 16.93 -5.72 -29.18
CA VAL A 156 17.44 -4.67 -30.06
C VAL A 156 18.71 -5.18 -30.77
N VAL A 157 18.69 -5.21 -32.08
CA VAL A 157 19.82 -5.66 -32.91
C VAL A 157 20.55 -4.46 -33.54
N ILE A 158 21.82 -4.31 -33.20
CA ILE A 158 22.72 -3.27 -33.75
C ILE A 158 23.63 -3.94 -34.78
N THR A 159 23.44 -3.65 -36.06
CA THR A 159 24.17 -4.26 -37.16
C THR A 159 25.29 -3.32 -37.68
N LEU A 160 26.52 -3.80 -37.68
CA LEU A 160 27.71 -3.11 -38.14
C LEU A 160 28.30 -3.85 -39.37
N SER A 161 28.61 -3.12 -40.42
CA SER A 161 29.23 -3.71 -41.60
C SER A 161 30.66 -4.24 -41.31
N GLY A 162 30.94 -5.44 -41.75
CA GLY A 162 32.25 -6.07 -41.59
C GLY A 162 33.40 -5.28 -42.25
N SER A 163 33.15 -4.59 -43.39
CA SER A 163 34.13 -3.76 -44.08
C SER A 163 34.52 -2.50 -43.30
N VAL A 164 33.61 -2.01 -42.43
CA VAL A 164 33.89 -0.89 -41.53
C VAL A 164 34.68 -1.37 -40.31
N LEU A 165 34.43 -2.60 -39.86
CA LEU A 165 35.03 -3.15 -38.64
C LEU A 165 36.43 -3.73 -38.88
N PHE A 166 36.64 -4.43 -40.01
CA PHE A 166 37.83 -5.26 -40.27
C PHE A 166 38.38 -5.11 -41.69
N ALA A 167 39.67 -5.27 -41.85
CA ALA A 167 40.27 -5.54 -43.15
C ALA A 167 39.86 -6.92 -43.70
N THR A 168 39.94 -7.12 -45.00
CA THR A 168 39.58 -8.38 -45.67
C THR A 168 40.34 -9.56 -45.03
N GLY A 169 39.60 -10.60 -44.63
CA GLY A 169 40.17 -11.80 -44.01
C GLY A 169 40.75 -11.61 -42.58
N LYS A 170 40.68 -10.42 -42.02
CA LYS A 170 41.19 -10.08 -40.67
C LYS A 170 40.07 -10.00 -39.65
N SER A 171 40.48 -10.10 -38.37
CA SER A 171 39.63 -9.91 -37.19
C SER A 171 40.09 -8.74 -36.29
N ASP A 172 41.22 -8.07 -36.66
CA ASP A 172 41.69 -6.90 -35.92
C ASP A 172 40.80 -5.69 -36.23
N LEU A 173 40.39 -4.95 -35.21
CA LEU A 173 39.50 -3.80 -35.34
C LEU A 173 40.25 -2.60 -35.97
N LEU A 174 39.68 -2.04 -37.02
CA LEU A 174 40.15 -0.81 -37.63
C LEU A 174 39.98 0.39 -36.69
N PRO A 175 40.77 1.48 -36.82
CA PRO A 175 40.59 2.69 -36.01
C PRO A 175 39.17 3.23 -36.04
N ILE A 176 38.56 3.34 -37.22
CA ILE A 176 37.18 3.81 -37.39
C ILE A 176 36.13 2.88 -36.68
N ALA A 177 36.42 1.56 -36.63
CA ALA A 177 35.59 0.60 -35.90
C ALA A 177 35.59 0.90 -34.43
N ARG A 178 36.74 1.24 -33.85
CA ARG A 178 36.88 1.55 -32.43
C ARG A 178 36.06 2.80 -32.05
N GLU A 179 36.03 3.82 -32.90
CA GLU A 179 35.20 5.02 -32.67
C GLU A 179 33.71 4.68 -32.64
N LYS A 180 33.23 3.88 -33.61
CA LYS A 180 31.84 3.42 -33.64
C LYS A 180 31.49 2.54 -32.46
N LEU A 181 32.37 1.63 -32.07
CA LEU A 181 32.18 0.74 -30.90
C LEU A 181 32.24 1.51 -29.57
N ASN A 182 32.98 2.63 -29.48
CA ASN A 182 32.92 3.53 -28.31
C ASN A 182 31.51 4.10 -28.12
N GLN A 183 30.89 4.54 -29.23
CA GLN A 183 29.52 5.08 -29.19
C GLN A 183 28.50 4.00 -28.82
N VAL A 184 28.67 2.78 -29.35
CA VAL A 184 27.83 1.63 -28.96
C VAL A 184 27.99 1.30 -27.48
N ALA A 185 29.25 1.20 -26.98
CA ALA A 185 29.50 0.91 -25.57
C ALA A 185 28.91 1.99 -24.66
N LYS A 186 29.03 3.27 -25.04
CA LYS A 186 28.43 4.38 -24.29
C LYS A 186 26.91 4.22 -24.22
N ALA A 187 26.26 3.99 -25.36
CA ALA A 187 24.81 3.82 -25.41
C ALA A 187 24.33 2.62 -24.58
N LEU A 188 25.03 1.49 -24.62
CA LEU A 188 24.74 0.32 -23.81
C LEU A 188 24.85 0.62 -22.30
N ASN A 189 25.92 1.30 -21.89
CA ASN A 189 26.13 1.65 -20.47
C ASN A 189 25.11 2.68 -19.97
N ASP A 190 24.74 3.66 -20.80
CA ASP A 190 23.78 4.72 -20.44
C ASP A 190 22.35 4.20 -20.32
N GLN A 191 21.95 3.19 -21.11
CA GLN A 191 20.59 2.65 -21.11
C GLN A 191 20.39 1.46 -20.15
N GLY A 192 21.46 0.77 -19.80
CA GLY A 192 21.38 -0.51 -19.10
C GLY A 192 20.91 -1.65 -20.02
N PHE A 193 21.31 -2.86 -19.72
CA PHE A 193 20.92 -4.07 -20.44
C PHE A 193 21.11 -5.31 -19.55
N LYS A 194 20.31 -6.33 -19.83
CA LYS A 194 20.42 -7.63 -19.16
C LYS A 194 21.60 -8.44 -19.68
N ALA A 195 21.73 -8.53 -21.00
CA ALA A 195 22.79 -9.27 -21.68
C ALA A 195 22.99 -8.75 -23.10
N ILE A 196 24.17 -8.95 -23.66
CA ILE A 196 24.46 -8.79 -25.09
C ILE A 196 25.06 -10.07 -25.67
N VAL A 197 24.71 -10.36 -26.92
CA VAL A 197 25.29 -11.43 -27.70
C VAL A 197 25.86 -10.81 -28.96
N VAL A 198 27.20 -10.88 -29.15
CA VAL A 198 27.87 -10.40 -30.34
C VAL A 198 27.95 -11.56 -31.33
N GLN A 199 27.30 -11.44 -32.50
CA GLN A 199 27.24 -12.47 -33.53
C GLN A 199 28.01 -12.01 -34.77
N GLY A 200 29.04 -12.78 -35.18
CA GLY A 200 29.78 -12.55 -36.37
C GLY A 200 29.25 -13.37 -37.55
N TYR A 201 29.20 -12.76 -38.72
CA TYR A 201 28.76 -13.38 -39.97
C TYR A 201 29.78 -13.18 -41.08
N THR A 202 29.86 -14.14 -42.05
CA THR A 202 30.65 -14.05 -43.26
C THR A 202 29.74 -14.11 -44.49
N ASP A 203 30.30 -13.87 -45.65
CA ASP A 203 29.72 -14.28 -46.93
C ASP A 203 29.94 -15.79 -47.16
N SER A 204 29.48 -16.30 -48.30
CA SER A 204 29.59 -17.72 -48.68
C SER A 204 30.93 -18.11 -49.30
N VAL A 205 31.93 -17.23 -49.39
CA VAL A 205 33.21 -17.52 -49.98
C VAL A 205 34.13 -18.22 -48.99
N GLY A 206 34.80 -19.29 -49.41
CA GLY A 206 35.67 -20.08 -48.57
C GLY A 206 35.01 -21.35 -47.99
N SER A 207 35.75 -22.07 -47.14
CA SER A 207 35.24 -23.25 -46.46
C SER A 207 34.33 -22.88 -45.30
N ALA A 208 33.36 -23.75 -44.97
CA ALA A 208 32.48 -23.55 -43.81
C ALA A 208 33.28 -23.41 -42.50
N ALA A 209 34.30 -24.27 -42.33
CA ALA A 209 35.15 -24.24 -41.15
C ALA A 209 35.93 -22.93 -40.99
N ASP A 210 36.47 -22.36 -42.10
CA ASP A 210 37.19 -21.07 -42.08
C ASP A 210 36.22 -19.92 -41.79
N ASN A 211 35.00 -19.95 -42.34
CA ASN A 211 33.97 -18.96 -42.11
C ASN A 211 33.49 -18.98 -40.67
N ASP A 212 33.28 -20.15 -40.08
CA ASP A 212 32.88 -20.31 -38.66
C ASP A 212 33.99 -19.75 -37.75
N ALA A 213 35.25 -20.16 -38.00
CA ALA A 213 36.40 -19.67 -37.24
C ALA A 213 36.60 -18.15 -37.38
N LEU A 214 36.49 -17.60 -38.59
CA LEU A 214 36.65 -16.17 -38.82
C LEU A 214 35.53 -15.36 -38.19
N SER A 215 34.30 -15.80 -38.33
CA SER A 215 33.12 -15.12 -37.75
C SER A 215 33.20 -15.08 -36.23
N LEU A 216 33.62 -16.20 -35.57
CA LEU A 216 33.83 -16.24 -34.13
C LEU A 216 34.94 -15.31 -33.67
N ARG A 217 36.12 -15.32 -34.31
CA ARG A 217 37.21 -14.37 -33.97
C ARG A 217 36.77 -12.91 -34.09
N ARG A 218 36.00 -12.56 -35.11
CA ARG A 218 35.45 -11.20 -35.27
C ARG A 218 34.48 -10.82 -34.18
N ALA A 219 33.57 -11.73 -33.83
CA ALA A 219 32.63 -11.53 -32.72
C ALA A 219 33.39 -11.33 -31.38
N GLN A 220 34.42 -12.15 -31.13
CA GLN A 220 35.26 -12.03 -29.93
C GLN A 220 35.99 -10.68 -29.88
N SER A 221 36.59 -10.24 -30.98
CA SER A 221 37.30 -8.93 -31.06
C SER A 221 36.36 -7.77 -30.73
N VAL A 222 35.12 -7.80 -31.22
CA VAL A 222 34.11 -6.77 -30.91
C VAL A 222 33.68 -6.88 -29.43
N ARG A 223 33.36 -8.08 -28.93
CA ARG A 223 32.98 -8.32 -27.53
C ARG A 223 34.08 -7.83 -26.58
N ASP A 224 35.32 -8.24 -26.83
CA ASP A 224 36.45 -7.88 -25.97
C ASP A 224 36.70 -6.37 -25.96
N TYR A 225 36.55 -5.71 -27.11
CA TYR A 225 36.64 -4.25 -27.19
C TYR A 225 35.52 -3.57 -26.35
N LEU A 226 34.28 -4.02 -26.46
CA LEU A 226 33.16 -3.47 -25.68
C LEU A 226 33.43 -3.64 -24.18
N VAL A 227 33.99 -4.78 -23.75
CA VAL A 227 34.38 -5.01 -22.37
C VAL A 227 35.45 -4.02 -21.90
N THR A 228 36.46 -3.69 -22.73
CA THR A 228 37.42 -2.63 -22.40
C THR A 228 36.80 -1.23 -22.28
N ARG A 229 35.55 -1.06 -22.73
CA ARG A 229 34.79 0.20 -22.69
C ARG A 229 33.68 0.19 -21.61
N GLY A 230 33.76 -0.74 -20.65
CA GLY A 230 32.90 -0.76 -19.48
C GLY A 230 31.66 -1.66 -19.59
N VAL A 231 31.53 -2.44 -20.69
CA VAL A 231 30.50 -3.47 -20.77
C VAL A 231 30.91 -4.63 -19.86
N PRO A 232 30.08 -5.07 -18.88
CA PRO A 232 30.40 -6.16 -17.99
C PRO A 232 30.64 -7.48 -18.75
N SER A 233 31.77 -8.11 -18.51
CA SER A 233 32.18 -9.34 -19.23
C SER A 233 31.20 -10.49 -19.05
N GLU A 234 30.57 -10.59 -17.88
CA GLU A 234 29.56 -11.61 -17.52
C GLU A 234 28.23 -11.40 -18.27
N LYS A 235 27.98 -10.19 -18.77
CA LYS A 235 26.79 -9.88 -19.59
C LYS A 235 27.05 -9.96 -21.08
N ALA A 236 28.28 -10.23 -21.54
CA ALA A 236 28.69 -10.17 -22.93
C ALA A 236 29.22 -11.52 -23.43
N THR A 237 28.55 -12.08 -24.43
CA THR A 237 28.98 -13.31 -25.11
C THR A 237 29.31 -13.07 -26.59
N ALA A 238 30.07 -13.97 -27.20
CA ALA A 238 30.43 -13.91 -28.63
C ALA A 238 30.12 -15.25 -29.30
N GLU A 239 29.54 -15.16 -30.52
CA GLU A 239 29.15 -16.32 -31.34
C GLU A 239 29.59 -16.14 -32.78
N GLY A 240 30.18 -17.17 -33.37
CA GLY A 240 30.41 -17.27 -34.81
C GLY A 240 29.19 -17.92 -35.46
N LYS A 241 28.68 -17.32 -36.51
CA LYS A 241 27.56 -17.82 -37.33
C LYS A 241 28.00 -18.22 -38.75
N GLY A 242 29.27 -18.03 -39.10
CA GLY A 242 29.78 -18.33 -40.42
C GLY A 242 28.96 -17.68 -41.52
N ALA A 243 28.72 -18.39 -42.60
CA ALA A 243 27.87 -17.97 -43.73
C ALA A 243 26.36 -18.22 -43.52
N SER A 244 25.95 -18.55 -42.31
CA SER A 244 24.52 -18.79 -42.03
C SER A 244 23.72 -17.48 -42.00
N ASN A 245 22.39 -17.59 -42.20
CA ASN A 245 21.46 -16.45 -42.17
C ASN A 245 21.88 -15.25 -43.05
N PRO A 246 22.07 -15.46 -44.38
CA PRO A 246 22.41 -14.36 -45.27
C PRO A 246 21.26 -13.35 -45.34
N VAL A 247 21.59 -12.06 -45.30
CA VAL A 247 20.64 -10.94 -45.40
C VAL A 247 20.53 -10.39 -46.82
N ALA A 248 21.45 -10.82 -47.71
CA ALA A 248 21.48 -10.45 -49.12
C ALA A 248 22.02 -11.59 -50.00
N ASP A 249 21.89 -11.45 -51.33
CA ASP A 249 22.32 -12.49 -52.26
C ASP A 249 23.86 -12.61 -52.31
N ASN A 250 24.37 -13.78 -51.94
CA ASN A 250 25.80 -14.09 -51.97
C ASN A 250 26.42 -14.14 -53.39
N LYS A 251 25.60 -14.20 -54.44
CA LYS A 251 26.09 -14.18 -55.83
C LYS A 251 26.61 -12.83 -56.24
N THR A 252 26.11 -11.73 -55.67
CA THR A 252 26.54 -10.36 -55.98
C THR A 252 27.64 -9.92 -55.03
N ALA A 253 28.51 -9.01 -55.50
CA ALA A 253 29.56 -8.42 -54.65
C ALA A 253 28.96 -7.61 -53.49
N ASP A 254 27.91 -6.83 -53.77
CA ASP A 254 27.24 -6.00 -52.78
C ASP A 254 26.53 -6.87 -51.72
N GLY A 255 25.81 -7.93 -52.15
CA GLY A 255 25.16 -8.84 -51.22
C GLY A 255 26.18 -9.56 -50.32
N ARG A 256 27.34 -9.98 -50.86
CA ARG A 256 28.39 -10.49 -49.98
C ARG A 256 28.92 -9.46 -49.00
N ALA A 257 29.02 -8.20 -49.40
CA ALA A 257 29.43 -7.13 -48.48
C ALA A 257 28.42 -6.91 -47.35
N GLU A 258 27.13 -7.02 -47.62
CA GLU A 258 26.08 -6.97 -46.60
C GLU A 258 26.07 -8.20 -45.66
N ASN A 259 26.37 -9.38 -46.20
CA ASN A 259 26.44 -10.62 -45.42
C ASN A 259 27.66 -10.60 -44.46
N ARG A 260 28.77 -9.97 -44.84
CA ARG A 260 29.90 -9.73 -43.91
C ARG A 260 29.54 -8.65 -42.90
N ARG A 261 28.99 -9.06 -41.75
CA ARG A 261 28.51 -8.15 -40.71
C ARG A 261 28.78 -8.69 -39.30
N VAL A 262 28.65 -7.83 -38.32
CA VAL A 262 28.55 -8.20 -36.92
C VAL A 262 27.23 -7.62 -36.37
N GLU A 263 26.46 -8.45 -35.69
CA GLU A 263 25.25 -8.07 -34.99
C GLU A 263 25.50 -8.10 -33.48
N ILE A 264 25.12 -7.03 -32.79
CA ILE A 264 25.11 -6.97 -31.33
C ILE A 264 23.64 -7.05 -30.94
N VAL A 265 23.22 -8.20 -30.42
CA VAL A 265 21.85 -8.47 -29.93
C VAL A 265 21.79 -8.08 -28.46
N VAL A 266 21.02 -7.04 -28.18
CA VAL A 266 20.87 -6.48 -26.84
C VAL A 266 19.56 -6.93 -26.24
N THR A 267 19.60 -7.59 -25.09
CA THR A 267 18.42 -7.89 -24.29
C THR A 267 18.24 -6.75 -23.29
N PRO A 268 17.18 -5.93 -23.37
CA PRO A 268 16.96 -4.79 -22.47
C PRO A 268 16.70 -5.25 -21.03
N GLU A 269 17.02 -4.43 -20.07
CA GLU A 269 16.48 -4.53 -18.71
C GLU A 269 14.99 -4.14 -18.78
N LYS A 270 14.11 -5.02 -18.27
CA LYS A 270 12.66 -4.77 -18.23
C LYS A 270 12.32 -3.67 -17.24
#